data_9fc276a72ef4ea5d81707bfe2dff767d
#
_entry.id   9fc276a72ef4ea5d81707bfe2dff767d
#
_cell.length_a   1.000
_cell.length_b   1.000
_cell.length_c   1.000
_cell.angle_alpha   90.00
_cell.angle_beta   90.00
_cell.angle_gamma   90.00
#
_symmetry.space_group_name_H-M   'P 1'
#
loop_
_entity.id
_entity.type
_entity.pdbx_description
1 polymer ?
#
loop_
_entity_poly.entity_id
_entity_poly.type
_entity_poly.pdbx_seq_one_letter_code
_entity_poly.pdbx_strand_id
1 'polypeptide(L)'
;MRGSDRRAFLAATGTAVTTLAGCTRLSGARDSPSDGSETGSGERTLDTLDVAGSPGGTVPVVPDGTVTLLDFFATYCAPCKPQMAELREVRSAFPDVHMLSITWQRDPAIVRSFWRKYDGTWPVALDPQVETGVAYGVDALPTMLVFDADGIETWRHKGLAEAETIEAELEEARR
;
A
#
# COMPACT_ATOMS: atom_id res chain seq x y z
N MET A 1 52.52 -3.94 30.93
CA MET A 1 52.44 -5.07 31.88
C MET A 1 51.31 -5.93 31.36
N ARG A 2 51.63 -7.00 30.68
CA ARG A 2 51.50 -8.44 31.04
C ARG A 2 50.02 -8.79 31.19
N GLY A 3 49.46 -9.79 30.58
CA GLY A 3 49.95 -10.95 29.78
C GLY A 3 48.75 -11.73 29.32
N SER A 4 48.90 -12.26 28.18
CA SER A 4 48.64 -13.60 27.68
C SER A 4 47.84 -14.53 28.58
N ASP A 5 46.85 -15.25 28.00
CA ASP A 5 46.94 -16.70 27.94
C ASP A 5 45.98 -17.29 26.91
N ARG A 6 46.57 -18.05 26.02
CA ARG A 6 46.00 -18.98 25.03
C ARG A 6 45.58 -20.25 25.74
N ARG A 7 44.47 -20.86 25.42
CA ARG A 7 44.34 -22.32 25.46
C ARG A 7 43.38 -22.81 24.36
N ALA A 8 43.98 -23.45 23.41
CA ALA A 8 43.38 -24.35 22.44
C ALA A 8 43.18 -25.75 23.07
N PHE A 9 42.13 -26.45 22.72
CA PHE A 9 41.99 -27.91 22.78
C PHE A 9 40.98 -28.31 21.70
N LEU A 10 41.43 -28.85 20.61
CA LEU A 10 41.61 -30.26 20.22
C LEU A 10 40.31 -31.01 19.88
N ALA A 11 40.34 -31.49 18.68
CA ALA A 11 39.48 -32.33 17.88
C ALA A 11 39.01 -33.62 18.55
N ALA A 12 37.85 -34.10 18.11
CA ALA A 12 37.51 -35.53 18.11
C ALA A 12 36.68 -35.85 16.86
N THR A 13 37.29 -36.67 16.03
CA THR A 13 36.75 -37.39 14.87
C THR A 13 35.84 -38.52 15.32
N GLY A 14 34.71 -38.72 14.63
CA GLY A 14 33.82 -39.88 14.86
C GLY A 14 33.08 -40.26 13.58
N THR A 15 33.41 -41.42 13.12
CA THR A 15 33.19 -42.13 11.85
C THR A 15 31.72 -42.51 11.57
N ALA A 16 31.43 -42.62 10.29
CA ALA A 16 30.27 -43.12 9.55
C ALA A 16 29.52 -44.35 10.09
N VAL A 17 28.20 -44.37 9.84
CA VAL A 17 27.49 -45.63 9.47
C VAL A 17 26.37 -45.26 8.46
N THR A 18 26.47 -45.87 7.30
CA THR A 18 25.48 -46.01 6.24
C THR A 18 24.46 -47.08 6.58
N THR A 19 23.16 -46.83 6.41
CA THR A 19 22.20 -47.91 6.10
C THR A 19 21.08 -47.41 5.22
N LEU A 20 20.75 -48.27 4.27
CA LEU A 20 19.88 -48.18 3.11
C LEU A 20 18.38 -48.22 3.41
N ALA A 21 17.67 -47.62 2.46
CA ALA A 21 16.40 -48.05 1.84
C ALA A 21 15.14 -48.20 2.69
N GLY A 22 14.13 -47.46 2.22
CA GLY A 22 12.74 -47.67 2.60
C GLY A 22 11.81 -46.71 1.84
N CYS A 23 11.47 -47.06 0.58
CA CYS A 23 10.35 -46.42 -0.14
C CYS A 23 9.04 -46.87 0.47
N THR A 24 8.24 -45.97 1.02
CA THR A 24 6.78 -46.15 1.10
C THR A 24 6.10 -44.82 0.85
N ARG A 25 5.44 -44.76 -0.31
CA ARG A 25 4.47 -43.75 -0.63
C ARG A 25 3.28 -43.92 0.32
N LEU A 26 3.01 -42.93 1.15
CA LEU A 26 1.69 -42.72 1.72
C LEU A 26 1.29 -41.26 1.43
N SER A 27 0.28 -41.13 0.57
CA SER A 27 -0.48 -39.90 0.37
C SER A 27 -1.11 -39.50 1.71
N GLY A 28 -0.66 -38.42 2.28
CA GLY A 28 -1.23 -37.77 3.43
C GLY A 28 -1.17 -36.28 3.19
N ALA A 29 -2.31 -35.71 2.87
CA ALA A 29 -2.49 -34.28 2.88
C ALA A 29 -2.06 -33.74 4.26
N ARG A 30 -1.02 -32.93 4.28
CA ARG A 30 -0.68 -32.09 5.42
C ARG A 30 -0.76 -30.67 4.93
N ASP A 31 -1.81 -30.02 5.39
CA ASP A 31 -1.86 -28.57 5.48
C ASP A 31 -0.60 -28.14 6.24
N SER A 32 0.37 -27.65 5.52
CA SER A 32 1.46 -26.86 6.08
C SER A 32 0.97 -25.43 6.14
N PRO A 33 0.97 -24.79 7.31
CA PRO A 33 0.86 -23.34 7.33
C PRO A 33 2.06 -22.79 6.57
N SER A 34 1.81 -22.17 5.42
CA SER A 34 2.80 -21.39 4.70
C SER A 34 3.20 -20.23 5.59
N ASP A 35 4.30 -20.38 6.28
CA ASP A 35 5.03 -19.27 6.88
C ASP A 35 5.67 -18.52 5.72
N GLY A 36 4.86 -17.68 5.08
CA GLY A 36 5.23 -16.83 3.94
C GLY A 36 5.95 -15.60 4.43
N SER A 37 7.21 -15.73 4.79
CA SER A 37 8.14 -14.61 4.78
C SER A 37 8.52 -14.35 3.31
N GLU A 38 7.55 -13.91 2.51
CA GLU A 38 7.82 -13.37 1.19
C GLU A 38 8.26 -11.91 1.34
N THR A 39 9.56 -11.71 1.37
CA THR A 39 10.21 -10.47 0.98
C THR A 39 10.11 -10.36 -0.55
N GLY A 40 8.88 -10.24 -1.03
CA GLY A 40 8.56 -9.85 -2.39
C GLY A 40 7.90 -8.49 -2.31
N SER A 41 8.27 -7.57 -3.16
CA SER A 41 7.51 -6.38 -3.47
C SER A 41 6.18 -6.81 -4.12
N GLY A 42 5.33 -7.45 -3.34
CA GLY A 42 3.97 -7.77 -3.74
C GLY A 42 3.21 -6.45 -3.86
N GLU A 43 2.69 -6.20 -5.04
CA GLU A 43 1.84 -5.05 -5.30
C GLU A 43 0.75 -4.98 -4.22
N ARG A 44 0.78 -3.92 -3.41
CA ARG A 44 -0.23 -3.70 -2.36
C ARG A 44 -1.57 -3.43 -3.01
N THR A 45 -2.61 -4.12 -2.57
CA THR A 45 -3.98 -3.94 -3.08
C THR A 45 -4.94 -3.57 -1.95
N LEU A 46 -6.02 -2.88 -2.29
CA LEU A 46 -7.10 -2.53 -1.38
C LEU A 46 -8.47 -2.81 -2.01
N ASP A 47 -9.44 -3.14 -1.16
CA ASP A 47 -10.83 -3.26 -1.56
C ASP A 47 -11.49 -1.88 -1.63
N THR A 48 -12.06 -1.56 -2.79
CA THR A 48 -12.80 -0.32 -3.04
C THR A 48 -14.28 -0.51 -2.76
N LEU A 49 -14.94 0.60 -2.44
CA LEU A 49 -16.38 0.62 -2.24
C LEU A 49 -17.10 0.72 -3.58
N ASP A 50 -18.20 -0.01 -3.73
CA ASP A 50 -19.15 0.19 -4.81
C ASP A 50 -20.01 1.43 -4.49
N VAL A 51 -19.65 2.57 -5.10
CA VAL A 51 -20.33 3.86 -5.02
C VAL A 51 -20.00 4.67 -6.27
N ALA A 52 -20.75 5.72 -6.56
CA ALA A 52 -20.55 6.55 -7.77
C ALA A 52 -19.05 6.83 -8.05
N GLY A 53 -18.58 6.48 -9.25
CA GLY A 53 -17.18 6.64 -9.67
C GLY A 53 -16.20 5.61 -9.11
N SER A 54 -16.64 4.78 -8.14
CA SER A 54 -15.85 3.71 -7.54
C SER A 54 -16.56 2.39 -7.77
N PRO A 55 -16.06 1.52 -8.66
CA PRO A 55 -16.79 0.35 -9.15
C PRO A 55 -16.83 -0.83 -8.17
N GLY A 56 -16.18 -0.72 -7.02
CA GLY A 56 -15.96 -1.85 -6.11
C GLY A 56 -14.84 -2.79 -6.60
N GLY A 57 -14.62 -3.86 -5.84
CA GLY A 57 -13.56 -4.84 -6.11
C GLY A 57 -12.19 -4.40 -5.58
N THR A 58 -11.18 -5.20 -5.90
CA THR A 58 -9.81 -5.00 -5.41
C THR A 58 -9.00 -4.24 -6.46
N VAL A 59 -8.27 -3.21 -6.04
CA VAL A 59 -7.40 -2.41 -6.92
C VAL A 59 -5.98 -2.35 -6.34
N PRO A 60 -4.94 -2.26 -7.19
CA PRO A 60 -3.60 -1.94 -6.73
C PRO A 60 -3.55 -0.53 -6.14
N VAL A 61 -2.70 -0.33 -5.14
CA VAL A 61 -2.51 1.01 -4.54
C VAL A 61 -1.65 1.87 -5.46
N VAL A 62 -0.55 1.34 -5.94
CA VAL A 62 0.34 1.98 -6.94
C VAL A 62 0.60 0.94 -8.02
N PRO A 63 -0.19 0.94 -9.12
CA PRO A 63 0.01 0.00 -10.22
C PRO A 63 1.27 0.33 -11.02
N ASP A 64 1.99 -0.71 -11.43
CA ASP A 64 3.17 -0.58 -12.30
C ASP A 64 2.82 0.12 -13.62
N GLY A 65 3.72 0.95 -14.10
CA GLY A 65 3.60 1.64 -15.39
C GLY A 65 2.56 2.75 -15.44
N THR A 66 2.05 3.20 -14.28
CA THR A 66 0.95 4.17 -14.23
C THR A 66 1.22 5.26 -13.21
N VAL A 67 1.18 6.52 -13.64
CA VAL A 67 1.23 7.66 -12.72
C VAL A 67 0.05 7.59 -11.75
N THR A 68 0.33 7.72 -10.46
CA THR A 68 -0.65 7.49 -9.39
C THR A 68 -0.78 8.70 -8.48
N LEU A 69 -2.01 9.07 -8.16
CA LEU A 69 -2.36 10.01 -7.10
C LEU A 69 -3.09 9.26 -5.98
N LEU A 70 -2.48 9.19 -4.80
CA LEU A 70 -3.13 8.72 -3.59
C LEU A 70 -3.61 9.91 -2.75
N ASP A 71 -4.83 9.83 -2.23
CA ASP A 71 -5.41 10.76 -1.27
C ASP A 71 -5.82 10.01 0.00
N PHE A 72 -5.21 10.34 1.12
CA PHE A 72 -5.59 9.80 2.42
C PHE A 72 -6.50 10.79 3.15
N PHE A 73 -7.70 10.33 3.48
CA PHE A 73 -8.76 11.20 4.03
C PHE A 73 -9.56 10.55 5.15
N ALA A 74 -10.40 11.35 5.80
CA ALA A 74 -11.50 10.87 6.66
C ALA A 74 -12.71 11.78 6.53
N THR A 75 -13.90 11.23 6.73
CA THR A 75 -15.17 11.99 6.59
C THR A 75 -15.36 13.04 7.70
N TYR A 76 -14.70 12.87 8.84
CA TYR A 76 -14.67 13.82 9.96
C TYR A 76 -13.55 14.87 9.84
N CYS A 77 -12.63 14.71 8.89
CA CYS A 77 -11.53 15.63 8.64
C CYS A 77 -12.08 16.92 8.00
N ALA A 78 -11.90 18.04 8.64
CA ALA A 78 -12.46 19.31 8.15
C ALA A 78 -11.85 19.75 6.81
N PRO A 79 -10.50 19.76 6.62
CA PRO A 79 -9.89 20.14 5.35
C PRO A 79 -10.10 19.12 4.23
N CYS A 80 -10.43 17.85 4.53
CA CYS A 80 -10.71 16.85 3.50
C CYS A 80 -11.99 17.14 2.70
N LYS A 81 -12.91 17.93 3.26
CA LYS A 81 -14.17 18.27 2.58
C LYS A 81 -13.96 19.23 1.40
N PRO A 82 -13.28 20.39 1.55
CA PRO A 82 -12.95 21.22 0.40
C PRO A 82 -11.98 20.52 -0.55
N GLN A 83 -11.07 19.64 -0.07
CA GLN A 83 -10.16 18.86 -0.93
C GLN A 83 -10.90 18.05 -2.00
N MET A 84 -12.12 17.59 -1.74
CA MET A 84 -12.92 16.87 -2.73
C MET A 84 -13.25 17.68 -3.98
N ALA A 85 -13.35 19.00 -3.87
CA ALA A 85 -13.58 19.87 -5.03
C ALA A 85 -12.32 19.94 -5.90
N GLU A 86 -11.17 20.15 -5.29
CA GLU A 86 -9.88 20.18 -5.98
C GLU A 86 -9.58 18.85 -6.69
N LEU A 87 -9.81 17.73 -6.00
CA LEU A 87 -9.61 16.40 -6.56
C LEU A 87 -10.56 16.08 -7.74
N ARG A 88 -11.76 16.65 -7.79
CA ARG A 88 -12.63 16.51 -8.96
C ARG A 88 -12.10 17.26 -10.19
N GLU A 89 -11.52 18.44 -9.99
CA GLU A 89 -10.85 19.18 -11.06
C GLU A 89 -9.68 18.40 -11.61
N VAL A 90 -8.80 17.91 -10.73
CA VAL A 90 -7.69 17.01 -11.08
C VAL A 90 -8.19 15.77 -11.84
N ARG A 91 -9.24 15.10 -11.36
CA ARG A 91 -9.81 13.92 -12.04
C ARG A 91 -10.32 14.24 -13.43
N SER A 92 -10.87 15.41 -13.64
CA SER A 92 -11.36 15.85 -14.94
C SER A 92 -10.21 16.16 -15.91
N ALA A 93 -9.13 16.76 -15.41
CA ALA A 93 -7.95 17.11 -16.20
C ALA A 93 -7.07 15.89 -16.52
N PHE A 94 -7.01 14.91 -15.60
CA PHE A 94 -6.13 13.73 -15.67
C PHE A 94 -6.93 12.42 -15.59
N PRO A 95 -7.78 12.10 -16.59
CA PRO A 95 -8.63 10.91 -16.54
C PRO A 95 -7.87 9.57 -16.63
N ASP A 96 -6.63 9.58 -17.10
CA ASP A 96 -5.74 8.44 -17.27
C ASP A 96 -4.84 8.16 -16.05
N VAL A 97 -4.75 9.09 -15.10
CA VAL A 97 -4.02 8.88 -13.84
C VAL A 97 -4.79 7.89 -12.96
N HIS A 98 -4.05 6.94 -12.38
CA HIS A 98 -4.59 6.10 -11.32
C HIS A 98 -4.81 6.94 -10.07
N MET A 99 -6.07 7.25 -9.79
CA MET A 99 -6.45 8.07 -8.64
C MET A 99 -7.19 7.20 -7.64
N LEU A 100 -6.70 7.16 -6.39
CA LEU A 100 -7.27 6.33 -5.32
C LEU A 100 -7.33 7.13 -4.01
N SER A 101 -8.54 7.30 -3.48
CA SER A 101 -8.70 7.80 -2.11
C SER A 101 -8.80 6.67 -1.11
N ILE A 102 -8.08 6.79 0.01
CA ILE A 102 -7.91 5.76 1.02
C ILE A 102 -8.34 6.32 2.38
N THR A 103 -9.15 5.55 3.10
CA THR A 103 -9.56 5.90 4.46
C THR A 103 -9.51 4.70 5.39
N TRP A 104 -9.06 4.90 6.63
CA TRP A 104 -9.07 3.86 7.67
C TRP A 104 -10.38 3.76 8.45
N GLN A 105 -11.44 4.46 8.01
CA GLN A 105 -12.77 4.32 8.58
C GLN A 105 -13.32 2.91 8.30
N ARG A 106 -13.96 2.33 9.34
CA ARG A 106 -14.46 0.95 9.29
C ARG A 106 -15.88 0.84 8.77
N ASP A 107 -16.66 1.93 8.83
CA ASP A 107 -18.06 1.93 8.40
C ASP A 107 -18.17 2.38 6.94
N PRO A 108 -18.43 1.45 6.01
CA PRO A 108 -18.55 1.76 4.59
C PRO A 108 -19.76 2.65 4.27
N ALA A 109 -20.81 2.65 5.11
CA ALA A 109 -21.99 3.46 4.86
C ALA A 109 -21.71 4.96 5.03
N ILE A 110 -20.90 5.32 6.04
CA ILE A 110 -20.46 6.70 6.28
C ILE A 110 -19.60 7.18 5.10
N VAL A 111 -18.67 6.35 4.63
CA VAL A 111 -17.79 6.68 3.49
C VAL A 111 -18.60 6.83 2.21
N ARG A 112 -19.54 5.92 1.90
CA ARG A 112 -20.43 6.05 0.72
C ARG A 112 -21.29 7.32 0.77
N SER A 113 -21.77 7.69 1.97
CA SER A 113 -22.54 8.92 2.15
C SER A 113 -21.70 10.16 1.88
N PHE A 114 -20.47 10.19 2.37
CA PHE A 114 -19.50 11.26 2.11
C PHE A 114 -19.19 11.36 0.61
N TRP A 115 -18.89 10.22 -0.04
CA TRP A 115 -18.55 10.14 -1.46
C TRP A 115 -19.63 10.73 -2.35
N ARG A 116 -20.89 10.32 -2.10
CA ARG A 116 -22.06 10.90 -2.80
C ARG A 116 -22.27 12.38 -2.52
N LYS A 117 -22.07 12.81 -1.25
CA LYS A 117 -22.29 14.20 -0.85
C LYS A 117 -21.30 15.17 -1.48
N TYR A 118 -20.07 14.72 -1.68
CA TYR A 118 -18.98 15.54 -2.23
C TYR A 118 -18.62 15.16 -3.67
N ASP A 119 -19.50 14.44 -4.35
CA ASP A 119 -19.40 14.05 -5.77
C ASP A 119 -18.07 13.39 -6.13
N GLY A 120 -17.61 12.42 -5.32
CA GLY A 120 -16.45 11.60 -5.66
C GLY A 120 -16.70 10.78 -6.91
N THR A 121 -15.80 10.85 -7.90
CA THR A 121 -15.94 10.20 -9.22
C THR A 121 -14.75 9.27 -9.55
N TRP A 122 -13.99 8.84 -8.56
CA TRP A 122 -12.86 7.94 -8.66
C TRP A 122 -12.91 6.86 -7.57
N PRO A 123 -12.09 5.81 -7.63
CA PRO A 123 -12.08 4.75 -6.61
C PRO A 123 -11.79 5.26 -5.19
N VAL A 124 -12.55 4.72 -4.23
CA VAL A 124 -12.36 4.94 -2.80
C VAL A 124 -12.24 3.61 -2.07
N ALA A 125 -11.16 3.44 -1.32
CA ALA A 125 -10.80 2.21 -0.64
C ALA A 125 -10.85 2.34 0.89
N LEU A 126 -11.08 1.19 1.55
CA LEU A 126 -11.00 1.06 2.99
C LEU A 126 -9.66 0.42 3.39
N ASP A 127 -8.99 1.02 4.36
CA ASP A 127 -7.79 0.51 5.03
C ASP A 127 -8.00 0.47 6.55
N PRO A 128 -8.95 -0.35 7.06
CA PRO A 128 -9.37 -0.32 8.46
C PRO A 128 -8.30 -0.79 9.45
N GLN A 129 -7.24 -1.44 8.98
CA GLN A 129 -6.06 -1.84 9.73
C GLN A 129 -4.95 -0.78 9.70
N VAL A 130 -5.10 0.27 8.87
CA VAL A 130 -4.12 1.36 8.67
C VAL A 130 -2.77 0.86 8.10
N GLU A 131 -2.76 -0.31 7.48
CA GLU A 131 -1.53 -0.93 6.97
C GLU A 131 -0.94 -0.13 5.81
N THR A 132 -1.80 0.39 4.93
CA THR A 132 -1.38 1.24 3.81
C THR A 132 -0.92 2.61 4.32
N GLY A 133 -1.68 3.21 5.23
CA GLY A 133 -1.28 4.48 5.86
C GLY A 133 0.09 4.40 6.53
N VAL A 134 0.36 3.33 7.28
CA VAL A 134 1.66 3.09 7.92
C VAL A 134 2.76 2.85 6.89
N ALA A 135 2.51 2.04 5.86
CA ALA A 135 3.50 1.72 4.83
C ALA A 135 3.97 2.96 4.07
N TYR A 136 3.06 3.91 3.82
CA TYR A 136 3.38 5.18 3.17
C TYR A 136 3.69 6.31 4.15
N GLY A 137 3.82 6.05 5.45
CA GLY A 137 4.20 7.04 6.47
C GLY A 137 3.21 8.21 6.60
N VAL A 138 1.91 7.92 6.46
CA VAL A 138 0.85 8.92 6.59
C VAL A 138 0.49 9.13 8.06
N ASP A 139 0.70 10.32 8.56
CA ASP A 139 0.50 10.73 9.96
C ASP A 139 -0.52 11.86 10.15
N ALA A 140 -1.02 12.44 9.05
CA ALA A 140 -1.98 13.56 9.05
C ALA A 140 -3.00 13.42 7.91
N LEU A 141 -4.12 14.15 8.00
CA LEU A 141 -5.17 14.17 6.97
C LEU A 141 -5.59 15.60 6.60
N PRO A 142 -5.85 15.86 5.31
CA PRO A 142 -5.55 15.00 4.19
C PRO A 142 -4.05 14.90 3.95
N THR A 143 -3.59 13.80 3.36
CA THR A 143 -2.24 13.67 2.81
C THR A 143 -2.36 13.12 1.39
N MET A 144 -1.72 13.78 0.45
CA MET A 144 -1.65 13.36 -0.94
C MET A 144 -0.24 12.94 -1.31
N LEU A 145 -0.12 11.90 -2.13
CA LEU A 145 1.12 11.37 -2.66
C LEU A 145 0.99 11.22 -4.16
N VAL A 146 2.02 11.63 -4.91
CA VAL A 146 2.14 11.35 -6.34
C VAL A 146 3.28 10.39 -6.57
N PHE A 147 3.04 9.39 -7.40
CA PHE A 147 4.03 8.42 -7.85
C PHE A 147 4.13 8.48 -9.37
N ASP A 148 5.35 8.35 -9.87
CA ASP A 148 5.60 8.19 -11.30
C ASP A 148 5.25 6.76 -11.78
N ALA A 149 5.47 6.50 -13.07
CA ALA A 149 5.18 5.20 -13.68
C ALA A 149 6.12 4.08 -13.19
N ASP A 150 7.26 4.41 -12.60
CA ASP A 150 8.20 3.46 -11.99
C ASP A 150 7.86 3.17 -10.51
N GLY A 151 6.76 3.77 -10.00
CA GLY A 151 6.31 3.63 -8.62
C GLY A 151 7.15 4.42 -7.61
N ILE A 152 7.91 5.41 -8.07
CA ILE A 152 8.71 6.28 -7.21
C ILE A 152 7.85 7.46 -6.74
N GLU A 153 7.81 7.70 -5.44
CA GLU A 153 7.13 8.87 -4.88
C GLU A 153 7.87 10.16 -5.30
N THR A 154 7.20 10.99 -6.10
CA THR A 154 7.76 12.25 -6.62
C THR A 154 7.30 13.46 -5.81
N TRP A 155 6.13 13.36 -5.18
CA TRP A 155 5.57 14.45 -4.39
C TRP A 155 4.72 13.98 -3.23
N ARG A 156 4.74 14.78 -2.16
CA ARG A 156 3.93 14.58 -0.94
C ARG A 156 3.46 15.90 -0.39
N HIS A 157 2.17 15.97 -0.06
CA HIS A 157 1.58 17.15 0.58
C HIS A 157 0.70 16.77 1.76
N LYS A 158 0.82 17.52 2.86
CA LYS A 158 -0.06 17.37 4.04
C LYS A 158 -0.93 18.62 4.17
N GLY A 159 -2.23 18.41 4.27
CA GLY A 159 -3.23 19.47 4.30
C GLY A 159 -3.91 19.67 2.96
N LEU A 160 -4.74 20.72 2.88
CA LEU A 160 -5.44 21.11 1.65
C LEU A 160 -4.42 21.55 0.60
N ALA A 161 -4.55 21.02 -0.62
CA ALA A 161 -3.82 21.46 -1.80
C ALA A 161 -4.79 21.89 -2.90
N GLU A 162 -4.46 22.95 -3.61
CA GLU A 162 -5.22 23.43 -4.77
C GLU A 162 -5.01 22.51 -5.98
N ALA A 163 -6.01 22.38 -6.83
CA ALA A 163 -5.98 21.53 -8.02
C ALA A 163 -4.77 21.85 -8.91
N GLU A 164 -4.50 23.12 -9.18
CA GLU A 164 -3.37 23.57 -10.01
C GLU A 164 -2.02 23.06 -9.48
N THR A 165 -1.83 23.01 -8.15
CA THR A 165 -0.62 22.45 -7.54
C THR A 165 -0.50 20.96 -7.78
N ILE A 166 -1.59 20.20 -7.58
CA ILE A 166 -1.61 18.75 -7.79
C ILE A 166 -1.38 18.42 -9.26
N GLU A 167 -2.01 19.17 -10.18
CA GLU A 167 -1.87 19.00 -11.62
C GLU A 167 -0.43 19.21 -12.09
N ALA A 168 0.25 20.25 -11.57
CA ALA A 168 1.65 20.50 -11.89
C ALA A 168 2.56 19.33 -11.48
N GLU A 169 2.31 18.73 -10.31
CA GLU A 169 3.08 17.58 -9.81
C GLU A 169 2.79 16.29 -10.62
N LEU A 170 1.55 16.10 -11.06
CA LEU A 170 1.19 15.00 -11.97
C LEU A 170 1.83 15.15 -13.35
N GLU A 171 1.95 16.37 -13.88
CA GLU A 171 2.67 16.63 -15.11
C GLU A 171 4.17 16.35 -14.98
N GLU A 172 4.77 16.68 -13.82
CA GLU A 172 6.17 16.36 -13.53
C GLU A 172 6.40 14.85 -13.45
N ALA A 173 5.50 14.12 -12.78
CA ALA A 173 5.57 12.67 -12.63
C ALA A 173 5.42 11.88 -13.96
N ARG A 174 4.94 12.53 -15.04
CA ARG A 174 4.82 11.96 -16.38
C ARG A 174 6.10 12.06 -17.22
N ARG A 175 7.12 12.80 -16.76
CA ARG A 175 8.33 13.07 -17.55
C ARG A 175 9.36 11.98 -17.41
#